data_ea42a0622ba1c9f23377f33a2cbb1eac
#
_entry.id   ea42a0622ba1c9f23377f33a2cbb1eac
#
_cell.length_a   1.000
_cell.length_b   1.000
_cell.length_c   1.000
_cell.angle_alpha   90.00
_cell.angle_beta   90.00
_cell.angle_gamma   90.00
#
_symmetry.space_group_name_H-M   'P 1'
#
loop_
_entity.id
_entity.type
_entity.pdbx_description
1 polymer ?
#
loop_
_entity_poly.entity_id
_entity_poly.type
_entity_poly.pdbx_seq_one_letter_code
_entity_poly.pdbx_strand_id
1 'polypeptide(L)'
;MGAPCVLASPRPASAQRRAIIALEALGLSGRVRTVPRVTGAWSINSFDTDAAASLERELGISDVTAAVLVRRGYDDPADARRFLDAELPGHDPFLLGDMATAVERIRAAVERGARICVHGDYDVDGICATALAVLLLRELRADVDWHLPSRFEEGYGVSGETLERLADEGVGLVLTVDCGITAVDEIAAARARGLEVVVTDHHRPGESLPDCPIVSTRPSSYPFPELCGTGVVYKLGEALLGSDHPAVRRHLDLVALATIADVVPHVDENRALASAGLRTLAGTSRPGLQALMQAARVDPAAVDSGAVGFRLAPRINAAGRLCRPDVALELVLTEDVEEAKRLAGELEDLNRERQGVEDRILREASALVESMPEPRRPRRPKSGLGGPPVPGAHPRMRRTPRRTHR
;
A
#
# COMPACT_ATOMS: atom_id res chain seq x y z
N MET A 1 -55.01 -5.26 24.51
CA MET A 1 -54.71 -6.70 24.36
C MET A 1 -54.32 -6.92 22.89
N GLY A 2 -53.10 -6.90 22.58
CA GLY A 2 -52.57 -7.14 21.24
C GLY A 2 -51.40 -8.14 21.37
N ALA A 3 -51.56 -9.32 20.79
CA ALA A 3 -50.61 -10.41 20.83
C ALA A 3 -49.39 -10.09 19.94
N PRO A 4 -48.17 -10.55 20.29
CA PRO A 4 -46.99 -10.33 19.48
C PRO A 4 -46.99 -11.26 18.25
N CYS A 5 -46.77 -10.69 17.08
CA CYS A 5 -46.58 -11.39 15.82
C CYS A 5 -45.24 -12.10 15.82
N VAL A 6 -45.21 -13.42 15.90
CA VAL A 6 -44.04 -14.24 15.75
C VAL A 6 -43.76 -14.43 14.27
N LEU A 7 -42.73 -13.74 13.76
CA LEU A 7 -42.23 -13.97 12.42
C LEU A 7 -41.45 -15.30 12.39
N ALA A 8 -42.01 -16.26 11.68
CA ALA A 8 -41.40 -17.56 11.40
C ALA A 8 -40.19 -17.39 10.46
N SER A 9 -39.02 -17.82 10.91
CA SER A 9 -37.79 -17.89 10.12
C SER A 9 -37.93 -18.89 8.96
N PRO A 10 -37.45 -18.60 7.75
CA PRO A 10 -37.43 -19.55 6.64
C PRO A 10 -36.41 -20.66 6.88
N ARG A 11 -36.82 -21.89 6.71
CA ARG A 11 -36.01 -23.11 6.82
C ARG A 11 -35.06 -23.25 5.63
N PRO A 12 -33.74 -23.28 5.83
CA PRO A 12 -32.81 -23.66 4.74
C PRO A 12 -32.43 -25.16 4.83
N ALA A 13 -33.40 -26.05 4.83
CA ALA A 13 -33.08 -27.48 4.95
C ALA A 13 -33.24 -28.29 3.64
N SER A 14 -33.80 -27.72 2.58
CA SER A 14 -34.12 -28.49 1.36
C SER A 14 -33.05 -28.47 0.28
N ALA A 15 -32.27 -27.40 0.17
CA ALA A 15 -31.22 -27.29 -0.86
C ALA A 15 -29.94 -28.08 -0.49
N GLN A 16 -29.52 -28.00 0.77
CA GLN A 16 -28.37 -28.77 1.24
C GLN A 16 -28.60 -30.29 1.27
N ARG A 17 -29.79 -30.75 1.65
CA ARG A 17 -30.13 -32.17 1.58
C ARG A 17 -30.19 -32.68 0.14
N ARG A 18 -30.65 -31.91 -0.82
CA ARG A 18 -30.63 -32.29 -2.23
C ARG A 18 -29.23 -32.39 -2.81
N ALA A 19 -28.31 -31.51 -2.39
CA ALA A 19 -26.91 -31.57 -2.81
C ALA A 19 -26.16 -32.79 -2.24
N ILE A 20 -26.43 -33.16 -0.99
CA ILE A 20 -25.81 -34.34 -0.36
C ILE A 20 -26.33 -35.62 -1.02
N ILE A 21 -27.62 -35.76 -1.29
CA ILE A 21 -28.21 -36.93 -1.96
C ILE A 21 -27.71 -37.07 -3.41
N ALA A 22 -27.50 -35.95 -4.11
CA ALA A 22 -26.96 -35.95 -5.47
C ALA A 22 -25.47 -36.37 -5.50
N LEU A 23 -24.68 -36.04 -4.49
CA LEU A 23 -23.27 -36.44 -4.38
C LEU A 23 -23.12 -37.91 -4.00
N GLU A 24 -24.02 -38.49 -3.17
CA GLU A 24 -24.06 -39.92 -2.83
C GLU A 24 -24.48 -40.76 -4.04
N ALA A 25 -25.40 -40.25 -4.90
CA ALA A 25 -25.81 -40.96 -6.11
C ALA A 25 -24.74 -40.99 -7.22
N LEU A 26 -23.73 -40.14 -7.14
CA LEU A 26 -22.61 -40.05 -8.09
C LEU A 26 -21.36 -40.82 -7.64
N GLY A 27 -21.41 -41.56 -6.53
CA GLY A 27 -20.29 -42.41 -6.05
C GLY A 27 -19.05 -41.62 -5.60
N LEU A 28 -19.18 -40.30 -5.39
CA LEU A 28 -18.10 -39.42 -4.93
C LEU A 28 -18.07 -39.34 -3.37
N SER A 29 -17.85 -40.46 -2.69
CA SER A 29 -17.67 -40.51 -1.25
C SER A 29 -16.25 -40.09 -0.83
N GLY A 30 -15.90 -38.85 -1.16
CA GLY A 30 -14.80 -38.13 -0.53
C GLY A 30 -15.28 -37.60 0.82
N ARG A 31 -14.56 -37.91 1.91
CA ARG A 31 -14.85 -37.43 3.27
C ARG A 31 -15.13 -35.93 3.24
N VAL A 32 -16.38 -35.52 3.36
CA VAL A 32 -16.77 -34.14 3.62
C VAL A 32 -16.13 -33.79 4.97
N ARG A 33 -15.08 -33.02 4.96
CA ARG A 33 -14.53 -32.41 6.18
C ARG A 33 -15.64 -31.49 6.73
N THR A 34 -16.30 -31.97 7.79
CA THR A 34 -17.21 -31.14 8.56
C THR A 34 -16.44 -29.96 9.09
N VAL A 35 -16.72 -28.76 8.53
CA VAL A 35 -16.22 -27.52 9.09
C VAL A 35 -16.69 -27.46 10.54
N PRO A 36 -15.80 -27.32 11.54
CA PRO A 36 -16.21 -27.22 12.93
C PRO A 36 -17.23 -26.10 13.07
N ARG A 37 -18.40 -26.37 13.67
CA ARG A 37 -19.31 -25.31 14.05
C ARG A 37 -18.58 -24.36 14.97
N VAL A 38 -18.41 -23.12 14.55
CA VAL A 38 -17.90 -22.04 15.39
C VAL A 38 -18.95 -21.81 16.48
N THR A 39 -18.78 -22.40 17.64
CA THR A 39 -19.62 -22.20 18.84
C THR A 39 -19.12 -21.01 19.64
N GLY A 40 -18.90 -19.87 18.98
CA GLY A 40 -18.56 -18.60 19.61
C GLY A 40 -19.79 -17.70 19.70
N ALA A 41 -20.01 -17.07 20.83
CA ALA A 41 -20.99 -15.98 20.93
C ALA A 41 -20.43 -14.77 20.14
N TRP A 42 -21.20 -14.31 19.17
CA TRP A 42 -20.87 -13.06 18.46
C TRP A 42 -21.23 -11.89 19.38
N SER A 43 -20.25 -11.04 19.67
CA SER A 43 -20.49 -9.76 20.32
C SER A 43 -20.43 -8.68 19.24
N ILE A 44 -21.52 -7.98 19.03
CA ILE A 44 -21.61 -6.86 18.09
C ILE A 44 -21.74 -5.60 18.93
N ASN A 45 -20.78 -4.68 18.80
CA ASN A 45 -20.80 -3.40 19.49
C ASN A 45 -22.03 -2.59 19.08
N SER A 46 -22.61 -1.86 20.02
CA SER A 46 -23.67 -0.89 19.75
C SER A 46 -23.17 0.21 18.81
N PHE A 47 -24.06 0.80 18.05
CA PHE A 47 -23.79 1.92 17.15
C PHE A 47 -24.96 2.90 17.20
N ASP A 48 -24.75 4.10 16.67
CA ASP A 48 -25.79 5.13 16.58
C ASP A 48 -26.79 4.72 15.49
N THR A 49 -28.00 4.33 15.92
CA THR A 49 -29.08 3.89 15.03
C THR A 49 -29.73 5.06 14.29
N ASP A 50 -29.72 6.26 14.87
CA ASP A 50 -30.31 7.44 14.25
C ASP A 50 -29.41 7.95 13.12
N ALA A 51 -28.09 7.96 13.34
CA ALA A 51 -27.12 8.22 12.30
C ALA A 51 -27.23 7.20 11.14
N ALA A 52 -27.37 5.90 11.44
CA ALA A 52 -27.56 4.88 10.41
C ALA A 52 -28.84 5.10 9.59
N ALA A 53 -29.94 5.42 10.25
CA ALA A 53 -31.20 5.74 9.58
C ALA A 53 -31.11 7.02 8.72
N SER A 54 -30.28 7.99 9.12
CA SER A 54 -29.99 9.18 8.31
C SER A 54 -29.20 8.80 7.05
N LEU A 55 -28.12 8.00 7.18
CA LEU A 55 -27.34 7.51 6.04
C LEU A 55 -28.20 6.72 5.05
N GLU A 56 -29.07 5.83 5.55
CA GLU A 56 -29.98 5.04 4.71
C GLU A 56 -30.88 5.95 3.86
N ARG A 57 -31.52 6.94 4.49
CA ARG A 57 -32.42 7.87 3.79
C ARG A 57 -31.70 8.78 2.79
N GLU A 58 -30.55 9.34 3.20
CA GLU A 58 -29.90 10.39 2.42
C GLU A 58 -29.01 9.84 1.30
N LEU A 59 -28.45 8.63 1.49
CA LEU A 59 -27.56 8.00 0.52
C LEU A 59 -28.26 6.92 -0.31
N GLY A 60 -29.47 6.49 0.07
CA GLY A 60 -30.20 5.42 -0.61
C GLY A 60 -29.51 4.05 -0.49
N ILE A 61 -28.78 3.82 0.57
CA ILE A 61 -28.06 2.57 0.85
C ILE A 61 -28.88 1.66 1.79
N SER A 62 -28.50 0.37 1.89
CA SER A 62 -29.17 -0.54 2.81
C SER A 62 -28.86 -0.21 4.27
N ASP A 63 -29.77 -0.59 5.18
CA ASP A 63 -29.60 -0.52 6.64
C ASP A 63 -28.32 -1.19 7.12
N VAL A 64 -27.96 -2.35 6.54
CA VAL A 64 -26.72 -3.07 6.84
C VAL A 64 -25.50 -2.25 6.44
N THR A 65 -25.50 -1.64 5.25
CA THR A 65 -24.41 -0.79 4.78
C THR A 65 -24.25 0.44 5.68
N ALA A 66 -25.37 1.10 6.01
CA ALA A 66 -25.39 2.24 6.91
C ALA A 66 -24.84 1.90 8.30
N ALA A 67 -25.28 0.76 8.88
CA ALA A 67 -24.77 0.28 10.16
C ALA A 67 -23.24 -0.01 10.13
N VAL A 68 -22.71 -0.54 9.02
CA VAL A 68 -21.27 -0.77 8.85
C VAL A 68 -20.52 0.55 8.76
N LEU A 69 -21.02 1.53 8.01
CA LEU A 69 -20.40 2.85 7.87
C LEU A 69 -20.33 3.58 9.22
N VAL A 70 -21.43 3.63 9.96
CA VAL A 70 -21.46 4.26 11.29
C VAL A 70 -20.48 3.60 12.26
N ARG A 71 -20.37 2.26 12.24
CA ARG A 71 -19.37 1.54 13.07
C ARG A 71 -17.93 1.85 12.68
N ARG A 72 -17.67 2.25 11.43
CA ARG A 72 -16.37 2.69 10.93
C ARG A 72 -16.11 4.18 11.18
N GLY A 73 -17.05 4.90 11.79
CA GLY A 73 -16.93 6.31 12.12
C GLY A 73 -17.47 7.27 11.05
N TYR A 74 -18.15 6.77 10.04
CA TYR A 74 -18.84 7.57 9.03
C TYR A 74 -20.30 7.76 9.44
N ASP A 75 -20.57 8.67 10.36
CA ASP A 75 -21.90 9.00 10.89
C ASP A 75 -22.52 10.23 10.21
N ASP A 76 -21.73 11.03 9.50
CA ASP A 76 -22.17 12.14 8.67
C ASP A 76 -22.40 11.70 7.22
N PRO A 77 -23.56 12.04 6.60
CA PRO A 77 -23.87 11.64 5.22
C PRO A 77 -22.89 12.15 4.17
N ALA A 78 -22.32 13.34 4.34
CA ALA A 78 -21.35 13.88 3.40
C ALA A 78 -20.01 13.12 3.48
N ASP A 79 -19.55 12.79 4.68
CA ASP A 79 -18.34 12.00 4.90
C ASP A 79 -18.51 10.56 4.38
N ALA A 80 -19.67 9.95 4.65
CA ALA A 80 -20.01 8.63 4.15
C ALA A 80 -20.07 8.59 2.61
N ARG A 81 -20.63 9.61 1.97
CA ARG A 81 -20.67 9.74 0.50
C ARG A 81 -19.26 9.85 -0.07
N ARG A 82 -18.40 10.74 0.45
CA ARG A 82 -17.01 10.85 0.01
C ARG A 82 -16.26 9.54 0.11
N PHE A 83 -16.48 8.80 1.19
CA PHE A 83 -15.88 7.47 1.36
C PHE A 83 -16.39 6.47 0.32
N LEU A 84 -17.70 6.41 0.06
CA LEU A 84 -18.30 5.49 -0.91
C LEU A 84 -17.87 5.81 -2.33
N ASP A 85 -17.86 7.09 -2.70
CA ASP A 85 -17.49 7.57 -4.03
C ASP A 85 -15.96 7.52 -4.26
N ALA A 86 -15.19 7.32 -3.19
CA ALA A 86 -13.72 7.39 -3.21
C ALA A 86 -13.23 8.68 -3.87
N GLU A 87 -13.80 9.80 -3.45
CA GLU A 87 -13.49 11.13 -3.97
C GLU A 87 -12.12 11.59 -3.46
N LEU A 88 -11.27 12.10 -4.36
CA LEU A 88 -9.99 12.68 -3.97
C LEU A 88 -10.20 13.97 -3.17
N PRO A 89 -9.66 14.08 -1.95
CA PRO A 89 -9.89 15.23 -1.09
C PRO A 89 -9.19 16.50 -1.58
N GLY A 90 -8.26 16.40 -2.53
CA GLY A 90 -7.54 17.54 -3.11
C GLY A 90 -6.64 18.27 -2.11
N HIS A 91 -6.03 17.53 -1.19
CA HIS A 91 -5.07 18.13 -0.24
C HIS A 91 -3.90 18.77 -0.96
N ASP A 92 -3.55 20.00 -0.56
CA ASP A 92 -2.45 20.76 -1.15
C ASP A 92 -1.10 20.04 -0.89
N PRO A 93 -0.36 19.64 -1.96
CA PRO A 93 0.93 18.97 -1.81
C PRO A 93 1.97 19.82 -1.09
N PHE A 94 1.87 21.15 -1.15
CA PHE A 94 2.82 22.05 -0.47
C PHE A 94 2.70 22.07 1.06
N LEU A 95 1.73 21.35 1.62
CA LEU A 95 1.64 21.11 3.06
C LEU A 95 2.51 19.93 3.54
N LEU A 96 3.09 19.14 2.62
CA LEU A 96 4.00 18.03 2.95
C LEU A 96 5.42 18.53 3.24
N GLY A 97 5.78 18.66 4.52
CA GLY A 97 7.14 19.00 4.95
C GLY A 97 7.74 20.19 4.17
N ASP A 98 8.93 20.00 3.63
CA ASP A 98 9.69 21.01 2.87
C ASP A 98 9.39 20.96 1.38
N MET A 99 8.19 20.61 0.94
CA MET A 99 7.82 20.44 -0.46
C MET A 99 8.25 21.58 -1.36
N ALA A 100 8.05 22.84 -0.94
CA ALA A 100 8.43 24.01 -1.72
C ALA A 100 9.94 24.05 -2.01
N THR A 101 10.75 23.80 -0.97
CA THR A 101 12.21 23.77 -1.08
C THR A 101 12.67 22.56 -1.92
N ALA A 102 12.03 21.40 -1.75
CA ALA A 102 12.33 20.21 -2.55
C ALA A 102 12.08 20.45 -4.04
N VAL A 103 10.93 21.03 -4.39
CA VAL A 103 10.59 21.41 -5.77
C VAL A 103 11.62 22.40 -6.36
N GLU A 104 12.02 23.41 -5.59
CA GLU A 104 13.05 24.37 -6.00
C GLU A 104 14.39 23.68 -6.30
N ARG A 105 14.86 22.79 -5.38
CA ARG A 105 16.13 22.06 -5.56
C ARG A 105 16.10 21.12 -6.76
N ILE A 106 15.01 20.39 -6.94
CA ILE A 106 14.86 19.48 -8.10
C ILE A 106 14.87 20.28 -9.40
N ARG A 107 14.10 21.37 -9.51
CA ARG A 107 14.06 22.22 -10.70
C ARG A 107 15.43 22.84 -11.00
N ALA A 108 16.10 23.35 -9.99
CA ALA A 108 17.45 23.90 -10.16
C ALA A 108 18.46 22.83 -10.62
N ALA A 109 18.35 21.58 -10.14
CA ALA A 109 19.16 20.47 -10.62
C ALA A 109 18.90 20.16 -12.10
N VAL A 110 17.62 20.11 -12.50
CA VAL A 110 17.23 19.91 -13.92
C VAL A 110 17.74 21.05 -14.81
N GLU A 111 17.54 22.31 -14.41
CA GLU A 111 17.95 23.48 -15.18
C GLU A 111 19.47 23.57 -15.41
N ARG A 112 20.29 23.15 -14.43
CA ARG A 112 21.74 23.09 -14.58
C ARG A 112 22.27 21.83 -15.26
N GLY A 113 21.36 20.91 -15.67
CA GLY A 113 21.73 19.63 -16.30
C GLY A 113 22.46 18.68 -15.36
N ALA A 114 22.20 18.76 -14.06
CA ALA A 114 22.82 17.85 -13.09
C ALA A 114 22.22 16.45 -13.22
N ARG A 115 23.08 15.41 -13.11
CA ARG A 115 22.63 14.03 -13.03
C ARG A 115 21.92 13.81 -11.70
N ILE A 116 20.69 13.28 -11.74
CA ILE A 116 19.86 13.00 -10.58
C ILE A 116 19.79 11.49 -10.39
N CYS A 117 20.09 11.00 -9.18
CA CYS A 117 19.87 9.60 -8.83
C CYS A 117 18.64 9.47 -7.90
N VAL A 118 17.66 8.67 -8.31
CA VAL A 118 16.55 8.27 -7.43
C VAL A 118 17.00 7.05 -6.62
N HIS A 119 17.12 7.22 -5.31
CA HIS A 119 17.48 6.15 -4.39
C HIS A 119 16.23 5.63 -3.69
N GLY A 120 15.79 4.41 -4.03
CA GLY A 120 14.57 3.80 -3.50
C GLY A 120 14.81 2.74 -2.44
N ASP A 121 13.73 1.99 -2.13
CA ASP A 121 13.77 0.76 -1.35
C ASP A 121 13.42 -0.45 -2.24
N TYR A 122 13.65 -1.65 -1.73
CA TYR A 122 13.58 -2.92 -2.46
C TYR A 122 12.20 -3.59 -2.43
N ASP A 123 11.22 -3.07 -1.71
CA ASP A 123 9.85 -3.59 -1.68
C ASP A 123 8.93 -2.94 -2.72
N VAL A 124 7.64 -3.32 -2.74
CA VAL A 124 6.69 -2.80 -3.74
C VAL A 124 6.55 -1.30 -3.66
N ASP A 125 6.53 -0.73 -2.45
CA ASP A 125 6.37 0.72 -2.29
C ASP A 125 7.61 1.45 -2.80
N GLY A 126 8.81 1.06 -2.36
CA GLY A 126 10.06 1.63 -2.83
C GLY A 126 10.28 1.47 -4.34
N ILE A 127 9.95 0.31 -4.90
CA ILE A 127 10.05 0.06 -6.35
C ILE A 127 9.08 0.95 -7.14
N CYS A 128 7.81 1.03 -6.71
CA CYS A 128 6.82 1.89 -7.35
C CYS A 128 7.14 3.37 -7.17
N ALA A 129 7.63 3.79 -6.00
CA ALA A 129 8.08 5.15 -5.74
C ALA A 129 9.25 5.54 -6.63
N THR A 130 10.24 4.64 -6.77
CA THR A 130 11.40 4.84 -7.67
C THR A 130 10.95 4.95 -9.12
N ALA A 131 10.12 4.02 -9.60
CA ALA A 131 9.59 4.07 -10.95
C ALA A 131 8.82 5.37 -11.23
N LEU A 132 7.94 5.76 -10.30
CA LEU A 132 7.16 6.99 -10.42
C LEU A 132 8.06 8.23 -10.45
N ALA A 133 9.03 8.35 -9.55
CA ALA A 133 9.97 9.47 -9.50
C ALA A 133 10.78 9.58 -10.80
N VAL A 134 11.34 8.46 -11.28
CA VAL A 134 12.08 8.40 -12.55
C VAL A 134 11.21 8.87 -13.72
N LEU A 135 9.97 8.40 -13.81
CA LEU A 135 9.05 8.78 -14.89
C LEU A 135 8.66 10.26 -14.84
N LEU A 136 8.43 10.81 -13.65
CA LEU A 136 8.13 12.24 -13.46
C LEU A 136 9.35 13.13 -13.78
N LEU A 137 10.54 12.71 -13.39
CA LEU A 137 11.78 13.42 -13.70
C LEU A 137 12.11 13.38 -15.22
N ARG A 138 11.83 12.26 -15.90
CA ARG A 138 11.95 12.15 -17.36
C ARG A 138 10.98 13.09 -18.08
N GLU A 139 9.78 13.31 -17.54
CA GLU A 139 8.84 14.31 -18.07
C GLU A 139 9.41 15.73 -18.00
N LEU A 140 10.19 16.04 -16.97
CA LEU A 140 10.95 17.28 -16.81
C LEU A 140 12.25 17.32 -17.65
N ARG A 141 12.55 16.27 -18.42
CA ARG A 141 13.77 16.10 -19.20
C ARG A 141 15.05 16.09 -18.36
N ALA A 142 14.96 15.61 -17.12
CA ALA A 142 16.11 15.41 -16.26
C ALA A 142 17.01 14.30 -16.78
N ASP A 143 18.31 14.45 -16.57
CA ASP A 143 19.26 13.33 -16.63
C ASP A 143 19.10 12.51 -15.34
N VAL A 144 18.38 11.40 -15.42
CA VAL A 144 17.95 10.61 -14.25
C VAL A 144 18.30 9.15 -14.37
N ASP A 145 18.88 8.65 -13.32
CA ASP A 145 19.20 7.25 -13.09
C ASP A 145 18.62 6.81 -11.73
N TRP A 146 18.77 5.55 -11.35
CA TRP A 146 18.26 5.03 -10.08
C TRP A 146 19.25 4.12 -9.38
N HIS A 147 19.05 3.93 -8.07
CA HIS A 147 19.70 2.94 -7.24
C HIS A 147 18.69 2.29 -6.30
N LEU A 148 18.68 0.97 -6.24
CA LEU A 148 17.94 0.19 -5.27
C LEU A 148 18.91 -0.59 -4.39
N PRO A 149 18.86 -0.48 -3.05
CA PRO A 149 19.79 -1.17 -2.17
C PRO A 149 19.58 -2.68 -2.20
N SER A 150 20.66 -3.42 -2.12
CA SER A 150 20.61 -4.85 -1.87
C SER A 150 20.41 -5.10 -0.39
N ARG A 151 19.30 -5.77 -0.02
CA ARG A 151 19.01 -6.13 1.37
C ARG A 151 20.15 -6.89 2.07
N PHE A 152 20.92 -7.65 1.32
CA PHE A 152 21.97 -8.53 1.87
C PHE A 152 23.34 -7.88 1.90
N GLU A 153 23.61 -6.93 1.01
CA GLU A 153 24.91 -6.27 0.88
C GLU A 153 24.92 -4.90 1.59
N GLU A 154 23.86 -4.11 1.41
CA GLU A 154 23.75 -2.74 1.90
C GLU A 154 22.84 -2.61 3.12
N GLY A 155 21.90 -3.55 3.30
CA GLY A 155 20.91 -3.50 4.37
C GLY A 155 19.65 -2.74 3.97
N TYR A 156 19.02 -2.10 4.94
CA TYR A 156 17.80 -1.29 4.74
C TYR A 156 18.16 0.19 4.73
N GLY A 157 17.56 0.93 3.78
CA GLY A 157 17.64 2.38 3.72
C GLY A 157 18.88 2.91 3.00
N VAL A 158 19.25 4.14 3.32
CA VAL A 158 20.36 4.85 2.66
C VAL A 158 21.67 4.52 3.34
N SER A 159 22.67 4.03 2.58
CA SER A 159 24.01 3.79 3.10
C SER A 159 24.98 4.92 2.76
N GLY A 160 25.91 5.22 3.67
CA GLY A 160 26.94 6.22 3.46
C GLY A 160 27.87 5.84 2.29
N GLU A 161 28.23 4.56 2.17
CA GLU A 161 29.07 4.05 1.09
C GLU A 161 28.42 4.26 -0.29
N THR A 162 27.11 4.02 -0.39
CA THR A 162 26.34 4.28 -1.63
C THR A 162 26.32 5.77 -1.98
N LEU A 163 26.06 6.65 -1.01
CA LEU A 163 26.08 8.10 -1.26
C LEU A 163 27.47 8.61 -1.67
N GLU A 164 28.54 8.09 -1.06
CA GLU A 164 29.91 8.44 -1.44
C GLU A 164 30.23 8.01 -2.87
N ARG A 165 29.86 6.78 -3.24
CA ARG A 165 30.03 6.26 -4.60
C ARG A 165 29.26 7.12 -5.62
N LEU A 166 28.00 7.48 -5.34
CA LEU A 166 27.21 8.33 -6.23
C LEU A 166 27.84 9.71 -6.40
N ALA A 167 28.39 10.29 -5.32
CA ALA A 167 29.12 11.55 -5.41
C ALA A 167 30.37 11.43 -6.30
N ASP A 168 31.15 10.36 -6.16
CA ASP A 168 32.34 10.09 -6.97
C ASP A 168 32.00 9.83 -8.46
N GLU A 169 30.82 9.29 -8.75
CA GLU A 169 30.27 9.10 -10.09
C GLU A 169 29.71 10.39 -10.71
N GLY A 170 29.75 11.52 -9.99
CA GLY A 170 29.32 12.82 -10.49
C GLY A 170 27.81 13.07 -10.41
N VAL A 171 27.07 12.32 -9.56
CA VAL A 171 25.68 12.64 -9.28
C VAL A 171 25.60 13.99 -8.56
N GLY A 172 24.77 14.90 -9.07
CA GLY A 172 24.59 16.23 -8.50
C GLY A 172 23.48 16.32 -7.47
N LEU A 173 22.47 15.44 -7.54
CA LEU A 173 21.36 15.39 -6.60
C LEU A 173 20.91 13.93 -6.40
N VAL A 174 20.73 13.52 -5.14
CA VAL A 174 20.04 12.28 -4.79
C VAL A 174 18.64 12.62 -4.29
N LEU A 175 17.65 12.02 -4.91
CA LEU A 175 16.26 12.02 -4.45
C LEU A 175 15.98 10.67 -3.80
N THR A 176 15.89 10.61 -2.47
CA THR A 176 15.47 9.37 -1.82
C THR A 176 13.95 9.23 -1.85
N VAL A 177 13.46 8.02 -2.07
CA VAL A 177 12.05 7.73 -2.11
C VAL A 177 11.75 6.51 -1.24
N ASP A 178 10.74 6.61 -0.37
CA ASP A 178 10.34 5.57 0.58
C ASP A 178 11.44 5.19 1.58
N CYS A 179 12.42 6.06 1.78
CA CYS A 179 13.52 5.91 2.73
C CYS A 179 14.24 7.23 2.97
N GLY A 180 15.13 7.24 3.95
CA GLY A 180 16.09 8.35 4.15
C GLY A 180 15.77 9.26 5.32
N ILE A 181 14.56 9.28 5.88
CA ILE A 181 14.19 10.18 6.98
C ILE A 181 14.99 9.95 8.27
N THR A 182 15.61 8.79 8.40
CA THR A 182 16.47 8.44 9.56
C THR A 182 17.95 8.47 9.25
N ALA A 183 18.37 8.72 7.99
CA ALA A 183 19.75 8.67 7.55
C ALA A 183 20.52 10.00 7.82
N VAL A 184 20.61 10.39 9.09
CA VAL A 184 21.14 11.70 9.50
C VAL A 184 22.63 11.83 9.20
N ASP A 185 23.43 10.88 9.65
CA ASP A 185 24.89 10.93 9.54
C ASP A 185 25.33 10.67 8.08
N GLU A 186 24.69 9.75 7.38
CA GLU A 186 24.95 9.40 6.00
C GLU A 186 24.71 10.61 5.07
N ILE A 187 23.57 11.30 5.24
CA ILE A 187 23.23 12.48 4.46
C ILE A 187 24.15 13.66 4.81
N ALA A 188 24.50 13.84 6.08
CA ALA A 188 25.44 14.88 6.48
C ALA A 188 26.82 14.69 5.85
N ALA A 189 27.33 13.46 5.82
CA ALA A 189 28.60 13.11 5.19
C ALA A 189 28.56 13.35 3.67
N ALA A 190 27.50 12.94 2.98
CA ALA A 190 27.32 13.15 1.56
C ALA A 190 27.24 14.65 1.18
N ARG A 191 26.52 15.44 1.96
CA ARG A 191 26.43 16.90 1.76
C ARG A 191 27.77 17.60 2.00
N ALA A 192 28.57 17.16 2.94
CA ALA A 192 29.93 17.68 3.15
C ALA A 192 30.83 17.46 1.93
N ARG A 193 30.51 16.47 1.07
CA ARG A 193 31.19 16.22 -0.22
C ARG A 193 30.58 17.01 -1.39
N GLY A 194 29.54 17.80 -1.14
CA GLY A 194 28.86 18.62 -2.17
C GLY A 194 27.70 17.92 -2.88
N LEU A 195 27.29 16.71 -2.47
CA LEU A 195 26.13 16.03 -3.00
C LEU A 195 24.85 16.65 -2.44
N GLU A 196 23.96 17.13 -3.29
CA GLU A 196 22.62 17.57 -2.86
C GLU A 196 21.74 16.36 -2.58
N VAL A 197 20.95 16.44 -1.51
CA VAL A 197 20.00 15.38 -1.14
C VAL A 197 18.64 15.99 -0.87
N VAL A 198 17.59 15.36 -1.40
CA VAL A 198 16.18 15.60 -1.09
C VAL A 198 15.59 14.28 -0.62
N VAL A 199 14.94 14.27 0.54
CA VAL A 199 14.31 13.09 1.11
C VAL A 199 12.82 13.13 0.83
N THR A 200 12.24 12.03 0.29
CA THR A 200 10.81 11.77 0.31
C THR A 200 10.54 10.46 1.04
N ASP A 201 9.75 10.51 2.10
CA ASP A 201 9.57 9.36 2.98
C ASP A 201 8.21 9.42 3.70
N HIS A 202 7.71 8.30 4.20
CA HIS A 202 6.50 8.21 5.00
C HIS A 202 6.74 7.52 6.36
N HIS A 203 7.92 6.98 6.56
CA HIS A 203 8.30 6.31 7.80
C HIS A 203 8.34 7.27 8.98
N ARG A 204 8.34 6.71 10.18
CA ARG A 204 8.46 7.51 11.41
C ARG A 204 9.86 8.10 11.50
N PRO A 205 9.96 9.43 11.72
CA PRO A 205 11.26 10.06 11.93
C PRO A 205 11.94 9.54 13.19
N GLY A 206 13.27 9.61 13.22
CA GLY A 206 14.08 9.41 14.42
C GLY A 206 14.01 10.59 15.40
N GLU A 207 14.90 10.60 16.40
CA GLU A 207 15.02 11.71 17.35
C GLU A 207 15.55 12.99 16.69
N SER A 208 16.33 12.86 15.62
CA SER A 208 16.82 13.94 14.79
C SER A 208 16.50 13.68 13.32
N LEU A 209 16.43 14.76 12.56
CA LEU A 209 16.16 14.72 11.11
C LEU A 209 17.43 15.05 10.33
N PRO A 210 17.60 14.50 9.11
CA PRO A 210 18.64 14.94 8.20
C PRO A 210 18.57 16.43 7.89
N ASP A 211 19.72 17.10 7.77
CA ASP A 211 19.80 18.50 7.38
C ASP A 211 19.68 18.63 5.84
N CYS A 212 18.52 18.38 5.29
CA CYS A 212 18.17 18.52 3.88
C CYS A 212 16.66 18.73 3.74
N PRO A 213 16.14 19.12 2.56
CA PRO A 213 14.69 19.18 2.35
C PRO A 213 14.04 17.81 2.54
N ILE A 214 13.01 17.75 3.39
CA ILE A 214 12.28 16.51 3.70
C ILE A 214 10.81 16.68 3.31
N VAL A 215 10.36 15.90 2.34
CA VAL A 215 8.97 15.76 1.94
C VAL A 215 8.41 14.52 2.62
N SER A 216 7.65 14.73 3.68
CA SER A 216 7.09 13.61 4.46
C SER A 216 5.76 14.01 5.08
N THR A 217 4.97 13.00 5.39
CA THR A 217 3.71 13.19 6.12
C THR A 217 3.95 13.53 7.60
N ARG A 218 5.15 13.26 8.13
CA ARG A 218 5.55 13.51 9.53
C ARG A 218 7.05 13.88 9.62
N PRO A 219 7.41 15.03 10.21
CA PRO A 219 6.53 16.12 10.69
C PRO A 219 6.04 16.99 9.52
N SER A 220 4.75 17.27 9.45
CA SER A 220 4.19 18.20 8.47
C SER A 220 2.82 18.73 8.88
N SER A 221 2.31 19.73 8.17
CA SER A 221 0.95 20.23 8.31
C SER A 221 -0.05 19.52 7.37
N TYR A 222 0.39 18.49 6.66
CA TYR A 222 -0.44 17.74 5.73
C TYR A 222 -1.59 17.06 6.48
N PRO A 223 -2.85 17.20 6.00
CA PRO A 223 -4.00 16.76 6.78
C PRO A 223 -4.17 15.24 6.86
N PHE A 224 -3.53 14.48 5.97
CA PHE A 224 -3.61 13.02 5.92
C PHE A 224 -2.22 12.36 6.10
N PRO A 225 -1.89 11.86 7.29
CA PRO A 225 -0.54 11.40 7.59
C PRO A 225 -0.25 9.93 7.20
N GLU A 226 -1.15 9.24 6.51
CA GLU A 226 -1.08 7.80 6.26
C GLU A 226 -0.77 7.45 4.77
N LEU A 227 -0.21 8.38 3.99
CA LEU A 227 0.28 8.05 2.64
C LEU A 227 1.43 7.04 2.73
N CYS A 228 1.52 6.13 1.76
CA CYS A 228 2.72 5.33 1.53
C CYS A 228 3.81 6.15 0.79
N GLY A 229 5.03 5.65 0.68
CA GLY A 229 6.15 6.34 0.01
C GLY A 229 5.83 6.74 -1.43
N THR A 230 5.23 5.84 -2.22
CA THR A 230 4.74 6.15 -3.58
C THR A 230 3.67 7.25 -3.56
N GLY A 231 2.80 7.29 -2.55
CA GLY A 231 1.82 8.35 -2.35
C GLY A 231 2.48 9.72 -2.13
N VAL A 232 3.57 9.76 -1.35
CA VAL A 232 4.37 10.98 -1.14
C VAL A 232 5.01 11.43 -2.46
N VAL A 233 5.59 10.52 -3.24
CA VAL A 233 6.16 10.81 -4.57
C VAL A 233 5.08 11.28 -5.55
N TYR A 234 3.87 10.72 -5.48
CA TYR A 234 2.74 11.20 -6.27
C TYR A 234 2.42 12.67 -5.97
N LYS A 235 2.40 13.05 -4.69
CA LYS A 235 2.23 14.45 -4.27
C LYS A 235 3.39 15.35 -4.72
N LEU A 236 4.62 14.84 -4.72
CA LEU A 236 5.76 15.55 -5.31
C LEU A 236 5.55 15.78 -6.82
N GLY A 237 5.01 14.78 -7.53
CA GLY A 237 4.62 14.93 -8.93
C GLY A 237 3.56 16.02 -9.16
N GLU A 238 2.53 16.07 -8.29
CA GLU A 238 1.54 17.15 -8.31
C GLU A 238 2.17 18.54 -8.08
N ALA A 239 3.12 18.65 -7.17
CA ALA A 239 3.82 19.92 -6.89
C ALA A 239 4.77 20.33 -8.03
N LEU A 240 5.41 19.37 -8.71
CA LEU A 240 6.33 19.64 -9.82
C LEU A 240 5.61 19.98 -11.14
N LEU A 241 4.51 19.30 -11.45
CA LEU A 241 3.86 19.36 -12.77
C LEU A 241 2.44 19.94 -12.72
N GLY A 242 1.81 19.96 -11.55
CA GLY A 242 0.41 20.33 -11.36
C GLY A 242 -0.49 19.07 -11.22
N SER A 243 -1.50 19.16 -10.36
CA SER A 243 -2.39 18.03 -10.01
C SER A 243 -3.20 17.49 -11.18
N ASP A 244 -3.48 18.32 -12.18
CA ASP A 244 -4.23 17.92 -13.38
C ASP A 244 -3.33 17.45 -14.53
N HIS A 245 -2.00 17.48 -14.34
CA HIS A 245 -1.08 17.13 -15.41
C HIS A 245 -1.21 15.65 -15.80
N PRO A 246 -1.37 15.33 -17.11
CA PRO A 246 -1.56 13.93 -17.54
C PRO A 246 -0.45 12.99 -17.12
N ALA A 247 0.80 13.47 -17.04
CA ALA A 247 1.94 12.67 -16.59
C ALA A 247 1.85 12.27 -15.12
N VAL A 248 1.11 13.00 -14.27
CA VAL A 248 0.86 12.61 -12.88
C VAL A 248 -0.24 11.55 -12.84
N ARG A 249 -1.36 11.80 -13.50
CA ARG A 249 -2.55 10.94 -13.42
C ARG A 249 -2.39 9.57 -14.09
N ARG A 250 -1.59 9.49 -15.17
CA ARG A 250 -1.38 8.20 -15.89
C ARG A 250 -0.65 7.15 -15.06
N HIS A 251 0.00 7.54 -13.96
CA HIS A 251 0.79 6.65 -13.11
C HIS A 251 0.07 6.22 -11.82
N LEU A 252 -1.24 6.43 -11.73
CA LEU A 252 -2.05 5.98 -10.61
C LEU A 252 -2.06 4.46 -10.44
N ASP A 253 -1.76 3.69 -11.51
CA ASP A 253 -1.56 2.25 -11.44
C ASP A 253 -0.44 1.86 -10.45
N LEU A 254 0.69 2.57 -10.46
CA LEU A 254 1.79 2.38 -9.52
C LEU A 254 1.41 2.78 -8.09
N VAL A 255 0.68 3.90 -7.95
CA VAL A 255 0.21 4.37 -6.66
C VAL A 255 -0.74 3.36 -6.00
N ALA A 256 -1.65 2.74 -6.77
CA ALA A 256 -2.53 1.72 -6.22
C ALA A 256 -1.79 0.45 -5.83
N LEU A 257 -0.82 -0.01 -6.66
CA LEU A 257 0.01 -1.17 -6.31
C LEU A 257 0.70 -0.97 -4.97
N ALA A 258 1.36 0.16 -4.78
CA ALA A 258 2.07 0.50 -3.56
C ALA A 258 1.14 0.67 -2.36
N THR A 259 0.12 1.53 -2.47
CA THR A 259 -0.84 1.80 -1.38
C THR A 259 -1.49 0.51 -0.84
N ILE A 260 -1.80 -0.45 -1.74
CA ILE A 260 -2.40 -1.73 -1.34
C ILE A 260 -1.34 -2.67 -0.74
N ALA A 261 -0.14 -2.71 -1.32
CA ALA A 261 0.92 -3.62 -0.91
C ALA A 261 1.54 -3.25 0.44
N ASP A 262 1.69 -1.96 0.72
CA ASP A 262 2.23 -1.43 1.98
C ASP A 262 1.23 -1.49 3.16
N VAL A 263 -0.01 -1.92 2.88
CA VAL A 263 -1.04 -2.15 3.90
C VAL A 263 -1.40 -0.89 4.71
N VAL A 264 -1.19 0.30 4.15
CA VAL A 264 -1.63 1.56 4.76
C VAL A 264 -3.17 1.65 4.86
N PRO A 265 -3.73 2.43 5.79
CA PRO A 265 -5.18 2.55 5.95
C PRO A 265 -5.88 3.03 4.67
N HIS A 266 -6.84 2.26 4.15
CA HIS A 266 -7.63 2.61 2.97
C HIS A 266 -8.80 3.54 3.33
N VAL A 267 -8.46 4.71 3.83
CA VAL A 267 -9.39 5.81 4.17
C VAL A 267 -8.90 7.07 3.49
N ASP A 268 -9.73 8.12 3.45
CA ASP A 268 -9.37 9.43 2.92
C ASP A 268 -8.66 9.33 1.54
N GLU A 269 -7.51 9.97 1.37
CA GLU A 269 -6.75 10.03 0.11
C GLU A 269 -6.26 8.66 -0.36
N ASN A 270 -5.80 7.79 0.54
CA ASN A 270 -5.37 6.43 0.16
C ASN A 270 -6.49 5.62 -0.49
N ARG A 271 -7.73 5.74 0.00
CA ARG A 271 -8.87 5.07 -0.60
C ARG A 271 -9.14 5.59 -2.01
N ALA A 272 -9.10 6.89 -2.18
CA ALA A 272 -9.33 7.53 -3.48
C ALA A 272 -8.24 7.17 -4.49
N LEU A 273 -6.96 7.24 -4.08
CA LEU A 273 -5.81 6.87 -4.90
C LEU A 273 -5.85 5.39 -5.29
N ALA A 274 -6.11 4.49 -4.32
CA ALA A 274 -6.23 3.07 -4.60
C ALA A 274 -7.40 2.76 -5.56
N SER A 275 -8.56 3.39 -5.38
CA SER A 275 -9.73 3.22 -6.25
C SER A 275 -9.47 3.72 -7.67
N ALA A 276 -8.92 4.92 -7.81
CA ALA A 276 -8.56 5.49 -9.12
C ALA A 276 -7.46 4.67 -9.80
N GLY A 277 -6.45 4.28 -9.04
CA GLY A 277 -5.33 3.52 -9.57
C GLY A 277 -5.68 2.08 -9.97
N LEU A 278 -6.61 1.42 -9.29
CA LEU A 278 -7.14 0.11 -9.74
C LEU A 278 -7.85 0.23 -11.09
N ARG A 279 -8.59 1.32 -11.34
CA ARG A 279 -9.18 1.58 -12.66
C ARG A 279 -8.12 1.82 -13.72
N THR A 280 -7.06 2.55 -13.38
CA THR A 280 -5.91 2.76 -14.27
C THR A 280 -5.18 1.45 -14.54
N LEU A 281 -4.96 0.62 -13.53
CA LEU A 281 -4.32 -0.69 -13.64
C LEU A 281 -5.11 -1.65 -14.53
N ALA A 282 -6.44 -1.65 -14.43
CA ALA A 282 -7.32 -2.44 -15.28
C ALA A 282 -7.14 -2.13 -16.79
N GLY A 283 -6.84 -0.88 -17.12
CA GLY A 283 -6.60 -0.41 -18.48
C GLY A 283 -5.15 -0.03 -18.78
N THR A 284 -4.19 -0.50 -17.96
CA THR A 284 -2.79 -0.08 -18.11
C THR A 284 -2.21 -0.46 -19.47
N SER A 285 -1.48 0.47 -20.07
CA SER A 285 -0.72 0.25 -21.31
C SER A 285 0.73 -0.19 -21.04
N ARG A 286 1.15 -0.28 -19.76
CA ARG A 286 2.50 -0.70 -19.40
C ARG A 286 2.72 -2.17 -19.72
N PRO A 287 3.67 -2.51 -20.64
CA PRO A 287 3.94 -3.91 -20.97
C PRO A 287 4.30 -4.74 -19.74
N GLY A 288 5.08 -4.16 -18.80
CA GLY A 288 5.51 -4.84 -17.58
C GLY A 288 4.34 -5.22 -16.66
N LEU A 289 3.38 -4.32 -16.42
CA LEU A 289 2.22 -4.63 -15.57
C LEU A 289 1.26 -5.60 -16.26
N GLN A 290 1.10 -5.52 -17.57
CA GLN A 290 0.34 -6.50 -18.36
C GLN A 290 0.97 -7.90 -18.26
N ALA A 291 2.29 -8.01 -18.45
CA ALA A 291 3.03 -9.26 -18.33
C ALA A 291 2.97 -9.83 -16.90
N LEU A 292 3.06 -8.96 -15.87
CA LEU A 292 2.92 -9.36 -14.48
C LEU A 292 1.52 -9.91 -14.17
N MET A 293 0.46 -9.24 -14.65
CA MET A 293 -0.91 -9.73 -14.48
C MET A 293 -1.11 -11.07 -15.19
N GLN A 294 -0.55 -11.24 -16.39
CA GLN A 294 -0.60 -12.50 -17.13
C GLN A 294 0.10 -13.63 -16.38
N ALA A 295 1.34 -13.41 -15.90
CA ALA A 295 2.10 -14.39 -15.11
C ALA A 295 1.36 -14.76 -13.81
N ALA A 296 0.76 -13.76 -13.15
CA ALA A 296 -0.06 -13.96 -11.96
C ALA A 296 -1.45 -14.52 -12.23
N ARG A 297 -1.86 -14.73 -13.50
CA ARG A 297 -3.19 -15.15 -13.95
C ARG A 297 -4.30 -14.24 -13.42
N VAL A 298 -4.03 -12.94 -13.36
CA VAL A 298 -5.00 -11.89 -12.98
C VAL A 298 -5.68 -11.42 -14.26
N ASP A 299 -7.02 -11.45 -14.27
CA ASP A 299 -7.79 -10.82 -15.32
C ASP A 299 -7.77 -9.29 -15.10
N PRO A 300 -7.24 -8.49 -16.05
CA PRO A 300 -7.22 -7.05 -15.92
C PRO A 300 -8.61 -6.44 -15.66
N ALA A 301 -9.66 -6.99 -16.28
CA ALA A 301 -11.02 -6.49 -16.13
C ALA A 301 -11.61 -6.73 -14.71
N ALA A 302 -11.01 -7.65 -13.95
CA ALA A 302 -11.44 -8.03 -12.60
C ALA A 302 -10.35 -7.78 -11.55
N VAL A 303 -9.35 -6.93 -11.84
CA VAL A 303 -8.30 -6.62 -10.89
C VAL A 303 -8.87 -5.83 -9.70
N ASP A 304 -8.60 -6.31 -8.51
CA ASP A 304 -9.01 -5.74 -7.23
C ASP A 304 -7.86 -5.68 -6.22
N SER A 305 -8.12 -5.15 -5.04
CA SER A 305 -7.12 -5.07 -3.96
C SER A 305 -6.62 -6.45 -3.52
N GLY A 306 -7.45 -7.49 -3.59
CA GLY A 306 -7.04 -8.86 -3.30
C GLY A 306 -6.06 -9.40 -4.35
N ALA A 307 -6.31 -9.14 -5.63
CA ALA A 307 -5.38 -9.50 -6.70
C ALA A 307 -4.03 -8.78 -6.55
N VAL A 308 -4.05 -7.49 -6.21
CA VAL A 308 -2.83 -6.72 -5.94
C VAL A 308 -2.09 -7.29 -4.73
N GLY A 309 -2.73 -7.35 -3.56
CA GLY A 309 -2.06 -7.72 -2.30
C GLY A 309 -1.58 -9.18 -2.24
N PHE A 310 -2.30 -10.12 -2.88
CA PHE A 310 -2.00 -11.55 -2.76
C PHE A 310 -1.43 -12.20 -4.03
N ARG A 311 -1.45 -11.51 -5.17
CA ARG A 311 -0.97 -12.09 -6.43
C ARG A 311 0.08 -11.24 -7.12
N LEU A 312 -0.08 -9.91 -7.24
CA LEU A 312 0.90 -9.05 -7.90
C LEU A 312 2.04 -8.64 -6.97
N ALA A 313 1.74 -8.02 -5.84
CA ALA A 313 2.71 -7.55 -4.87
C ALA A 313 3.69 -8.62 -4.37
N PRO A 314 3.28 -9.87 -4.07
CA PRO A 314 4.22 -10.92 -3.66
C PRO A 314 5.30 -11.27 -4.68
N ARG A 315 5.02 -11.09 -5.99
CA ARG A 315 5.98 -11.32 -7.07
C ARG A 315 7.04 -10.23 -7.12
N ILE A 316 6.62 -8.98 -7.02
CA ILE A 316 7.51 -7.82 -6.94
C ILE A 316 8.39 -7.93 -5.69
N ASN A 317 7.79 -8.18 -4.52
CA ASN A 317 8.51 -8.35 -3.26
C ASN A 317 9.49 -9.53 -3.24
N ALA A 318 9.28 -10.56 -4.08
CA ALA A 318 10.19 -11.69 -4.16
C ALA A 318 11.57 -11.28 -4.69
N ALA A 319 11.64 -10.32 -5.60
CA ALA A 319 12.88 -9.77 -6.13
C ALA A 319 13.77 -9.19 -5.02
N GLY A 320 13.24 -8.30 -4.19
CA GLY A 320 13.97 -7.70 -3.08
C GLY A 320 14.37 -8.69 -1.98
N ARG A 321 13.64 -9.82 -1.85
CA ARG A 321 13.95 -10.88 -0.87
C ARG A 321 15.04 -11.85 -1.33
N LEU A 322 15.33 -11.91 -2.63
CA LEU A 322 16.29 -12.83 -3.24
C LEU A 322 17.43 -12.10 -3.98
N CYS A 323 17.76 -10.88 -3.57
CA CYS A 323 18.90 -10.06 -4.03
C CYS A 323 18.79 -9.44 -5.44
N ARG A 324 17.59 -9.33 -6.02
CA ARG A 324 17.41 -8.82 -7.38
C ARG A 324 16.28 -7.78 -7.50
N PRO A 325 16.27 -6.67 -6.68
CA PRO A 325 15.20 -5.67 -6.75
C PRO A 325 15.10 -4.98 -8.13
N ASP A 326 16.22 -4.85 -8.84
CA ASP A 326 16.32 -4.23 -10.18
C ASP A 326 15.34 -4.89 -11.17
N VAL A 327 15.22 -6.22 -11.16
CA VAL A 327 14.33 -6.97 -12.06
C VAL A 327 12.88 -6.46 -11.96
N ALA A 328 12.42 -6.13 -10.76
CA ALA A 328 11.07 -5.63 -10.55
C ALA A 328 10.92 -4.18 -11.02
N LEU A 329 11.93 -3.33 -10.80
CA LEU A 329 11.92 -1.96 -11.29
C LEU A 329 12.02 -1.92 -12.82
N GLU A 330 12.92 -2.70 -13.41
CA GLU A 330 13.06 -2.83 -14.86
C GLU A 330 11.74 -3.31 -15.49
N LEU A 331 11.05 -4.29 -14.88
CA LEU A 331 9.73 -4.72 -15.34
C LEU A 331 8.73 -3.57 -15.39
N VAL A 332 8.71 -2.73 -14.36
CA VAL A 332 7.76 -1.60 -14.29
C VAL A 332 8.11 -0.51 -15.31
N LEU A 333 9.39 -0.31 -15.61
CA LEU A 333 9.89 0.77 -16.47
C LEU A 333 9.98 0.39 -17.95
N THR A 334 10.06 -0.91 -18.28
CA THR A 334 10.26 -1.34 -19.67
C THR A 334 9.07 -0.99 -20.57
N GLU A 335 9.37 -0.56 -21.79
CA GLU A 335 8.41 -0.34 -22.87
C GLU A 335 8.42 -1.51 -23.88
N ASP A 336 9.40 -2.43 -23.77
CA ASP A 336 9.53 -3.59 -24.63
C ASP A 336 8.67 -4.76 -24.13
N VAL A 337 7.79 -5.29 -24.99
CA VAL A 337 6.85 -6.35 -24.65
C VAL A 337 7.53 -7.69 -24.39
N GLU A 338 8.59 -8.01 -25.13
CA GLU A 338 9.29 -9.30 -24.98
C GLU A 338 10.16 -9.27 -23.72
N GLU A 339 10.81 -8.14 -23.44
CA GLU A 339 11.54 -7.94 -22.20
C GLU A 339 10.60 -7.97 -20.99
N ALA A 340 9.43 -7.36 -21.09
CA ALA A 340 8.41 -7.44 -20.03
C ALA A 340 8.01 -8.89 -19.70
N LYS A 341 7.81 -9.71 -20.73
CA LYS A 341 7.49 -11.14 -20.53
C LYS A 341 8.63 -11.91 -19.87
N ARG A 342 9.87 -11.64 -20.29
CA ARG A 342 11.05 -12.25 -19.70
C ARG A 342 11.18 -11.91 -18.22
N LEU A 343 11.11 -10.62 -17.87
CA LEU A 343 11.21 -10.14 -16.49
C LEU A 343 10.05 -10.63 -15.61
N ALA A 344 8.82 -10.63 -16.12
CA ALA A 344 7.67 -11.20 -15.41
C ALA A 344 7.82 -12.70 -15.13
N GLY A 345 8.42 -13.44 -16.07
CA GLY A 345 8.77 -14.85 -15.88
C GLY A 345 9.80 -15.04 -14.77
N GLU A 346 10.84 -14.21 -14.74
CA GLU A 346 11.86 -14.22 -13.69
C GLU A 346 11.25 -13.93 -12.31
N LEU A 347 10.36 -12.95 -12.19
CA LEU A 347 9.65 -12.66 -10.93
C LEU A 347 8.74 -13.81 -10.50
N GLU A 348 8.10 -14.52 -11.43
CA GLU A 348 7.31 -15.71 -11.12
C GLU A 348 8.18 -16.84 -10.55
N ASP A 349 9.38 -17.04 -11.10
CA ASP A 349 10.31 -18.06 -10.62
C ASP A 349 10.87 -17.69 -9.23
N LEU A 350 11.27 -16.43 -9.01
CA LEU A 350 11.68 -15.92 -7.71
C LEU A 350 10.56 -16.06 -6.65
N ASN A 351 9.31 -15.77 -7.00
CA ASN A 351 8.20 -15.94 -6.09
C ASN A 351 7.93 -17.42 -5.74
N ARG A 352 8.11 -18.34 -6.69
CA ARG A 352 8.04 -19.79 -6.42
C ARG A 352 9.15 -20.25 -5.47
N GLU A 353 10.37 -19.77 -5.69
CA GLU A 353 11.50 -20.07 -4.81
C GLU A 353 11.23 -19.60 -3.38
N ARG A 354 10.78 -18.34 -3.23
CA ARG A 354 10.37 -17.77 -1.94
C ARG A 354 9.32 -18.64 -1.23
N GLN A 355 8.26 -19.05 -1.95
CA GLN A 355 7.22 -19.94 -1.40
C GLN A 355 7.80 -21.29 -0.95
N GLY A 356 8.71 -21.86 -1.73
CA GLY A 356 9.39 -23.12 -1.34
C GLY A 356 10.23 -22.99 -0.07
N VAL A 357 10.91 -21.85 0.12
CA VAL A 357 11.63 -21.54 1.35
C VAL A 357 10.68 -21.39 2.54
N GLU A 358 9.60 -20.62 2.37
CA GLU A 358 8.58 -20.41 3.40
C GLU A 358 7.93 -21.73 3.85
N ASP A 359 7.55 -22.60 2.92
CA ASP A 359 6.99 -23.94 3.22
C ASP A 359 7.97 -24.82 3.98
N ARG A 360 9.27 -24.74 3.67
CA ARG A 360 10.31 -25.47 4.39
C ARG A 360 10.45 -24.98 5.82
N ILE A 361 10.57 -23.67 6.00
CA ILE A 361 10.65 -23.04 7.33
C ILE A 361 9.42 -23.39 8.17
N LEU A 362 8.22 -23.34 7.59
CA LEU A 362 6.99 -23.67 8.28
C LEU A 362 6.95 -25.12 8.73
N ARG A 363 7.41 -26.07 7.88
CA ARG A 363 7.52 -27.49 8.26
C ARG A 363 8.50 -27.71 9.39
N GLU A 364 9.68 -27.12 9.31
CA GLU A 364 10.72 -27.23 10.35
C GLU A 364 10.25 -26.62 11.68
N ALA A 365 9.68 -25.44 11.65
CA ALA A 365 9.12 -24.77 12.84
C ALA A 365 7.97 -25.61 13.46
N SER A 366 7.10 -26.18 12.63
CA SER A 366 6.01 -27.05 13.10
C SER A 366 6.54 -28.30 13.79
N ALA A 367 7.55 -28.95 13.19
CA ALA A 367 8.21 -30.13 13.78
C ALA A 367 8.88 -29.81 15.14
N LEU A 368 9.55 -28.64 15.22
CA LEU A 368 10.14 -28.15 16.47
C LEU A 368 9.07 -27.93 17.55
N VAL A 369 7.96 -27.28 17.23
CA VAL A 369 6.86 -27.07 18.18
C VAL A 369 6.25 -28.39 18.62
N GLU A 370 6.08 -29.35 17.71
CA GLU A 370 5.54 -30.68 18.03
C GLU A 370 6.49 -31.50 18.93
N SER A 371 7.80 -31.32 18.82
CA SER A 371 8.82 -31.95 19.66
C SER A 371 8.93 -31.35 21.08
N MET A 372 8.39 -30.15 21.31
CA MET A 372 8.44 -29.49 22.61
C MET A 372 7.56 -30.22 23.62
N PRO A 373 7.99 -30.34 24.92
CA PRO A 373 7.13 -30.79 25.99
C PRO A 373 5.86 -29.95 26.11
N GLU A 374 4.72 -30.59 26.38
CA GLU A 374 3.40 -29.87 26.40
C GLU A 374 3.35 -28.55 27.15
N PRO A 375 3.99 -28.34 28.30
CA PRO A 375 4.00 -27.07 29.02
C PRO A 375 4.70 -25.91 28.27
N ARG A 376 5.54 -26.24 27.30
CA ARG A 376 6.31 -25.24 26.50
C ARG A 376 5.74 -25.01 25.09
N ARG A 377 4.74 -25.81 24.68
CA ARG A 377 4.08 -25.59 23.39
C ARG A 377 3.33 -24.24 23.44
N PRO A 378 3.57 -23.32 22.47
CA PRO A 378 2.75 -22.13 22.38
C PRO A 378 1.28 -22.59 22.24
N ARG A 379 0.40 -22.00 23.05
CA ARG A 379 -1.03 -22.27 22.93
C ARG A 379 -1.43 -21.90 21.49
N ARG A 380 -1.97 -22.87 20.74
CA ARG A 380 -2.61 -22.53 19.47
C ARG A 380 -3.58 -21.41 19.76
N PRO A 381 -3.52 -20.27 19.03
CA PRO A 381 -4.54 -19.27 19.18
C PRO A 381 -5.87 -20.01 19.01
N LYS A 382 -6.71 -19.96 20.06
CA LYS A 382 -8.07 -20.43 19.90
C LYS A 382 -8.58 -19.69 18.68
N SER A 383 -9.03 -20.41 17.67
CA SER A 383 -9.62 -19.85 16.46
C SER A 383 -10.90 -19.09 16.85
N GLY A 384 -10.71 -17.95 17.42
CA GLY A 384 -11.67 -16.91 17.68
C GLY A 384 -10.96 -15.63 17.25
N LEU A 385 -11.51 -14.99 16.26
CA LEU A 385 -11.20 -13.61 15.88
C LEU A 385 -11.45 -12.70 17.08
N GLY A 386 -10.50 -12.65 17.98
CA GLY A 386 -10.43 -11.82 19.15
C GLY A 386 -8.97 -11.47 19.36
N GLY A 387 -8.38 -10.78 18.39
CA GLY A 387 -7.20 -9.96 18.65
C GLY A 387 -7.56 -8.89 19.66
N PRO A 388 -6.63 -8.46 20.53
CA PRO A 388 -6.84 -7.27 21.33
C PRO A 388 -7.22 -6.13 20.38
N PRO A 389 -8.07 -5.16 20.84
CA PRO A 389 -8.41 -4.01 20.03
C PRO A 389 -7.10 -3.36 19.58
N VAL A 390 -6.95 -3.18 18.27
CA VAL A 390 -5.83 -2.47 17.70
C VAL A 390 -5.81 -1.08 18.36
N PRO A 391 -4.74 -0.66 19.06
CA PRO A 391 -4.66 0.68 19.61
C PRO A 391 -4.44 1.62 18.43
N GLY A 392 -5.49 2.27 17.97
CA GLY A 392 -5.44 3.14 16.79
C GLY A 392 -6.78 3.65 16.32
N ALA A 393 -7.84 3.53 17.12
CA ALA A 393 -9.02 4.34 16.91
C ALA A 393 -8.60 5.80 17.14
N HIS A 394 -8.55 6.59 16.06
CA HIS A 394 -8.21 8.01 16.06
C HIS A 394 -8.91 8.75 17.21
N PRO A 395 -8.17 9.58 17.96
CA PRO A 395 -8.80 10.49 18.90
C PRO A 395 -9.68 11.44 18.08
N ARG A 396 -10.96 11.51 18.46
CA ARG A 396 -11.90 12.49 17.94
C ARG A 396 -11.23 13.86 17.86
N MET A 397 -11.12 14.43 16.68
CA MET A 397 -10.82 15.85 16.50
C MET A 397 -11.93 16.63 17.20
N ARG A 398 -11.64 17.12 18.42
CA ARG A 398 -12.51 18.06 19.10
C ARG A 398 -12.53 19.33 18.25
N ARG A 399 -13.67 19.62 17.62
CA ARG A 399 -13.94 20.94 17.05
C ARG A 399 -13.78 21.99 18.16
N THR A 400 -12.77 22.83 18.06
CA THR A 400 -12.66 24.05 18.88
C THR A 400 -13.84 24.96 18.48
N PRO A 401 -14.64 25.50 19.44
CA PRO A 401 -15.69 26.43 19.11
C PRO A 401 -15.07 27.70 18.52
N ARG A 402 -15.57 28.13 17.37
CA ARG A 402 -15.26 29.45 16.80
C ARG A 402 -15.60 30.52 17.81
N ARG A 403 -14.59 31.24 18.29
CA ARG A 403 -14.79 32.50 19.00
C ARG A 403 -15.34 33.51 18.00
N THR A 404 -16.60 33.89 18.19
CA THR A 404 -17.17 35.12 17.62
C THR A 404 -16.53 36.30 18.32
N HIS A 405 -15.70 37.06 17.63
CA HIS A 405 -15.37 38.42 18.04
C HIS A 405 -16.52 39.35 17.61
N ARG A 406 -17.09 40.02 18.60
CA ARG A 406 -17.76 41.30 18.44
C ARG A 406 -16.71 42.41 18.42
#